data_8c1e5ed07deffdc8689bae3fc2d8697e
#
_entry.id   8c1e5ed07deffdc8689bae3fc2d8697e
#
_cell.length_a   1.000
_cell.length_b   1.000
_cell.length_c   1.000
_cell.angle_alpha   90.00
_cell.angle_beta   90.00
_cell.angle_gamma   90.00
#
_symmetry.space_group_name_H-M   'P 1'
#
loop_
_entity.id
_entity.type
_entity.pdbx_description
1 polymer ?
#
loop_
_entity_poly.entity_id
_entity_poly.type
_entity_poly.pdbx_seq_one_letter_code
_entity_poly.pdbx_strand_id
1 'polypeptide(L)' 'MLVKLTNAAEDHKGNKLYLHANWIVSVFQVAAQEGGSLSTIIYGGPTGTTWSVEESPEQIQSLINTLG' A
#
# COMPACT_ATOMS: atom_id res chain seq x y z
N MET A 1 10.40 9.80 -6.23
CA MET A 1 9.25 9.60 -7.11
C MET A 1 8.09 9.02 -6.31
N LEU A 2 6.93 9.68 -6.39
CA LEU A 2 5.79 9.29 -5.57
C LEU A 2 4.88 8.32 -6.32
N VAL A 3 4.39 7.32 -5.61
CA VAL A 3 3.39 6.38 -6.10
C VAL A 3 2.06 6.79 -5.49
N LYS A 4 1.04 6.96 -6.32
CA LYS A 4 -0.30 7.33 -5.87
C LYS A 4 -1.09 6.06 -5.54
N LEU A 5 -1.52 5.97 -4.30
CA LEU A 5 -2.26 4.83 -3.79
C LEU A 5 -3.53 5.33 -3.10
N THR A 6 -4.40 4.40 -2.76
CA THR A 6 -5.65 4.73 -2.07
C THR A 6 -5.60 4.14 -0.67
N ASN A 7 -5.79 4.99 0.32
CA ASN A 7 -5.76 4.58 1.71
C ASN A 7 -6.92 3.62 2.00
N ALA A 8 -6.61 2.52 2.69
CA ALA A 8 -7.62 1.56 3.13
C ALA A 8 -7.75 1.54 4.66
N ALA A 9 -6.93 2.33 5.36
CA ALA A 9 -7.04 2.44 6.81
C ALA A 9 -8.39 3.02 7.19
N GLU A 10 -8.97 2.52 8.26
CA GLU A 10 -10.35 2.85 8.65
C GLU A 10 -10.60 4.34 8.76
N ASP A 11 -9.66 5.08 9.33
CA ASP A 11 -9.80 6.53 9.55
C ASP A 11 -9.57 7.35 8.29
N HIS A 12 -8.97 6.76 7.26
CA HIS A 12 -8.57 7.49 6.05
C HIS A 12 -9.00 6.79 4.77
N LYS A 13 -9.97 5.89 4.87
CA LYS A 13 -10.40 5.08 3.75
C LYS A 13 -10.87 5.95 2.58
N GLY A 14 -10.32 5.67 1.41
CA GLY A 14 -10.64 6.39 0.19
C GLY A 14 -9.79 7.61 -0.07
N ASN A 15 -9.02 8.07 0.93
CA ASN A 15 -8.13 9.20 0.74
C ASN A 15 -6.90 8.78 -0.06
N LYS A 16 -6.39 9.69 -0.87
CA LYS A 16 -5.20 9.41 -1.67
C LYS A 16 -3.96 9.39 -0.78
N LEU A 17 -3.11 8.41 -1.02
CA LEU A 17 -1.83 8.28 -0.32
C LEU A 17 -0.71 8.37 -1.35
N TYR A 18 0.19 9.30 -1.16
CA TYR A 18 1.37 9.44 -2.02
C TYR A 18 2.59 8.97 -1.24
N LEU A 19 3.21 7.91 -1.72
CA LEU A 19 4.31 7.26 -1.02
C LEU A 19 5.53 7.20 -1.94
N HIS A 20 6.69 7.57 -1.41
CA HIS A 20 7.91 7.52 -2.19
C HIS A 20 8.27 6.06 -2.49
N ALA A 21 8.52 5.75 -3.75
CA ALA A 21 8.76 4.36 -4.17
C ALA A 21 9.94 3.73 -3.43
N ASN A 22 10.97 4.51 -3.13
CA ASN A 22 12.15 4.01 -2.43
C ASN A 22 11.87 3.65 -0.96
N TRP A 23 10.75 4.07 -0.42
CA TRP A 23 10.37 3.76 0.96
C TRP A 23 9.55 2.49 1.08
N ILE A 24 9.21 1.87 -0.05
CA ILE A 24 8.46 0.62 -0.04
C ILE A 24 9.46 -0.53 0.05
N VAL A 25 9.50 -1.17 1.21
CA VAL A 25 10.41 -2.29 1.46
C VAL A 25 9.74 -3.61 1.10
N SER A 26 8.51 -3.80 1.55
CA SER A 26 7.75 -5.00 1.24
C SER A 26 6.27 -4.68 1.11
N VAL A 27 5.58 -5.51 0.33
CA VAL A 27 4.14 -5.42 0.14
C VAL A 27 3.58 -6.82 0.30
N PHE A 28 2.55 -6.95 1.12
CA PHE A 28 1.93 -8.26 1.34
C PHE A 28 0.45 -8.08 1.63
N GLN A 29 -0.28 -9.17 1.57
CA GLN A 29 -1.71 -9.15 1.87
C GLN A 29 -1.99 -9.93 3.14
N VAL A 30 -2.96 -9.43 3.91
CA VAL A 30 -3.44 -10.11 5.09
C VAL A 30 -4.94 -10.30 4.96
N ALA A 31 -5.45 -11.41 5.50
CA ALA A 31 -6.87 -11.66 5.50
C ALA A 31 -7.55 -10.75 6.53
N ALA A 32 -8.67 -10.15 6.13
CA ALA A 32 -9.47 -9.38 7.07
C ALA A 32 -10.07 -10.32 8.10
N GLN A 33 -10.19 -9.87 9.33
CA GLN A 33 -10.76 -10.69 10.40
C GLN A 33 -12.21 -11.02 10.16
N GLU A 34 -12.91 -10.18 9.43
CA GLU A 34 -14.32 -10.40 9.14
C GLU A 34 -14.55 -10.24 7.64
N GLY A 35 -15.21 -11.20 7.03
CA GLY A 35 -15.68 -11.08 5.65
C GLY A 35 -14.75 -11.56 4.57
N GLY A 36 -13.56 -12.03 4.88
CA GLY A 36 -12.69 -12.69 3.90
C GLY A 36 -12.05 -11.81 2.85
N SER A 37 -12.15 -10.50 2.97
CA SER A 37 -11.45 -9.58 2.07
C SER A 37 -9.98 -9.54 2.42
N LEU A 38 -9.13 -9.40 1.39
CA LEU A 38 -7.70 -9.22 1.60
C LEU A 38 -7.38 -7.74 1.68
N SER A 39 -6.53 -7.39 2.64
CA SER A 39 -6.00 -6.04 2.76
C SER A 39 -4.54 -6.04 2.36
N THR A 40 -4.13 -5.06 1.57
CA THR A 40 -2.75 -4.91 1.14
C THR A 40 -2.02 -4.01 2.14
N ILE A 41 -0.92 -4.52 2.67
CA ILE A 41 -0.09 -3.79 3.63
C ILE A 41 1.24 -3.48 2.98
N ILE A 42 1.63 -2.23 3.05
CA ILE A 42 2.96 -1.79 2.64
C ILE A 42 3.78 -1.56 3.91
N TYR A 43 4.95 -2.17 3.96
CA TYR A 43 5.91 -1.97 5.04
C TYR A 43 7.12 -1.24 4.49
N GLY A 44 7.52 -0.17 5.15
CA GLY A 44 8.67 0.57 4.68
C GLY A 44 8.96 1.80 5.52
N GLY A 45 9.65 2.73 4.88
CA GLY A 45 10.07 3.96 5.52
C GLY A 45 11.25 3.77 6.47
N PRO A 46 11.87 4.87 6.92
CA PRO A 46 13.06 4.78 7.77
C PRO A 46 12.79 4.23 9.16
N THR A 47 11.54 4.25 9.61
CA THR A 47 11.17 3.81 10.96
C THR A 47 10.33 2.54 10.99
N GLY A 48 10.18 1.85 9.85
CA GLY A 48 9.39 0.63 9.79
C GLY A 48 7.89 0.87 9.90
N THR A 49 7.40 1.88 9.24
CA THR A 49 5.98 2.22 9.25
C THR A 49 5.20 1.31 8.30
N THR A 50 3.94 1.06 8.62
CA THR A 50 3.04 0.31 7.76
C THR A 50 1.89 1.17 7.27
N TRP A 51 1.44 0.88 6.05
CA TRP A 51 0.29 1.55 5.45
C TRP A 51 -0.65 0.49 4.87
N SER A 52 -1.96 0.69 5.05
CA SER A 52 -2.98 -0.14 4.41
C SER A 52 -3.48 0.57 3.16
N VAL A 53 -3.51 -0.14 2.03
CA VAL A 53 -3.97 0.43 0.77
C VAL A 53 -4.95 -0.51 0.07
N GLU A 54 -5.73 0.05 -0.85
CA GLU A 54 -6.73 -0.73 -1.59
C GLU A 54 -6.14 -1.44 -2.80
N GLU A 55 -5.02 -0.95 -3.33
CA GLU A 55 -4.37 -1.55 -4.49
C GLU A 55 -3.79 -2.92 -4.13
N SER A 56 -3.79 -3.84 -5.10
CA SER A 56 -3.16 -5.14 -4.90
C SER A 56 -1.63 -5.02 -5.02
N PRO A 57 -0.88 -6.02 -4.50
CA PRO A 57 0.58 -6.01 -4.69
C PRO A 57 0.98 -5.95 -6.14
N GLU A 58 0.24 -6.62 -7.03
CA GLU A 58 0.53 -6.60 -8.45
C GLU A 58 0.32 -5.21 -9.05
N GLN A 59 -0.72 -4.52 -8.62
CA GLN A 59 -0.97 -3.15 -9.05
C GLN A 59 0.14 -2.22 -8.59
N ILE A 60 0.59 -2.37 -7.36
CA ILE A 60 1.68 -1.56 -6.81
C ILE A 60 2.97 -1.83 -7.60
N GLN A 61 3.26 -3.08 -7.87
CA GLN A 61 4.42 -3.45 -8.67
C GLN A 61 4.37 -2.82 -10.06
N SER A 62 3.22 -2.86 -10.71
CA SER A 62 3.03 -2.23 -12.02
C SER A 62 3.26 -0.73 -11.96
N LEU A 63 2.75 -0.07 -10.93
CA LEU A 63 2.93 1.37 -10.79
C LEU A 63 4.40 1.73 -10.64
N ILE A 64 5.13 0.99 -9.82
CA ILE A 64 6.56 1.22 -9.60
C ILE A 64 7.34 0.98 -10.89
N ASN A 65 7.03 -0.10 -11.60
CA ASN A 65 7.71 -0.43 -12.87
C ASN A 65 7.44 0.63 -13.94
N THR A 66 6.26 1.20 -13.96
CA THR A 66 5.90 2.24 -14.92
C THR A 66 6.68 3.52 -14.65
N LEU A 67 6.94 3.82 -13.39
CA LEU A 67 7.69 5.01 -13.01
C LEU A 67 9.19 4.88 -13.28
N GLY A 68 9.68 3.68 -13.21
CA GLY A 68 11.10 3.42 -13.34
C GLY A 68 11.55 2.88 -14.64
#